data_6003edc88f51de8b16bb0a94bfa9b097
#
_entry.id   6003edc88f51de8b16bb0a94bfa9b097
#
_cell.length_a   1.000
_cell.length_b   1.000
_cell.length_c   1.000
_cell.angle_alpha   90.00
_cell.angle_beta   90.00
_cell.angle_gamma   90.00
#
_symmetry.space_group_name_H-M   'P 1'
#
loop_
_entity.id
_entity.type
_entity.pdbx_description
1 polymer ?
#
loop_
_entity_poly.entity_id
_entity_poly.type
_entity_poly.pdbx_seq_one_letter_code
_entity_poly.pdbx_strand_id
1 'polypeptide(L)'
;AGHVVVDYADVDEATLTVDGNRDWKLERRGETLSLSNSRPWWMLQVGFDATENRATLTLPEEMADQKLDADVNVAAGSVTADGTYGLLDVSVGAGDATVTGTADDVRVDVSAGDADVAVGDVQRANLTIGAGQITADLRGEDLDDVRVDVSAGTLVATLPDEAYRVTSDVSVGTFDNRLQTSTSATRTIDATVSAGTVTLRPGV
;
A
#
# COMPACT_ATOMS: atom_id res chain seq x y z
N ALA A 1 -2.37 2.96 -18.52
CA ALA A 1 -1.96 3.52 -17.24
C ALA A 1 -2.85 4.73 -16.93
N GLY A 2 -3.18 4.96 -15.69
CA GLY A 2 -3.95 6.09 -15.20
C GLY A 2 -3.38 6.51 -13.85
N HIS A 3 -3.63 7.74 -13.47
CA HIS A 3 -3.25 8.25 -12.15
C HIS A 3 -4.52 8.50 -11.35
N VAL A 4 -4.62 7.92 -10.15
CA VAL A 4 -5.73 8.12 -9.23
C VAL A 4 -5.21 8.88 -8.01
N VAL A 5 -5.97 9.89 -7.62
CA VAL A 5 -5.73 10.66 -6.39
C VAL A 5 -6.99 10.57 -5.53
N VAL A 6 -6.83 10.28 -4.26
CA VAL A 6 -7.89 10.39 -3.25
C VAL A 6 -7.59 11.61 -2.40
N ASP A 7 -8.57 12.49 -2.28
CA ASP A 7 -8.46 13.77 -1.57
C ASP A 7 -9.70 14.02 -0.72
N TYR A 8 -9.61 14.89 0.28
CA TYR A 8 -10.72 15.27 1.15
C TYR A 8 -11.00 16.76 1.01
N ALA A 9 -12.28 17.12 0.95
CA ALA A 9 -12.72 18.51 0.86
C ALA A 9 -14.09 18.71 1.50
N ASP A 10 -14.47 19.97 1.69
CA ASP A 10 -15.80 20.37 2.16
C ASP A 10 -16.85 20.13 1.04
N VAL A 11 -17.26 18.87 0.91
CA VAL A 11 -18.30 18.40 -0.02
C VAL A 11 -19.29 17.53 0.75
N ASP A 12 -20.56 17.59 0.34
CA ASP A 12 -21.63 16.79 1.00
C ASP A 12 -21.61 15.30 0.60
N GLU A 13 -21.07 14.99 -0.58
CA GLU A 13 -21.02 13.63 -1.13
C GLU A 13 -19.69 13.37 -1.85
N ALA A 14 -19.28 12.08 -1.90
CA ALA A 14 -18.12 11.67 -2.66
C ALA A 14 -18.26 12.04 -4.14
N THR A 15 -17.28 12.74 -4.69
CA THR A 15 -17.27 13.19 -6.09
C THR A 15 -16.07 12.65 -6.84
N LEU A 16 -16.27 12.34 -8.13
CA LEU A 16 -15.22 11.88 -9.02
C LEU A 16 -15.01 12.87 -10.15
N THR A 17 -13.83 13.46 -10.22
CA THR A 17 -13.39 14.31 -11.33
C THR A 17 -12.43 13.54 -12.21
N VAL A 18 -12.69 13.48 -13.51
CA VAL A 18 -11.88 12.74 -14.48
C VAL A 18 -11.33 13.71 -15.53
N ASP A 19 -10.01 13.78 -15.62
CA ASP A 19 -9.31 14.48 -16.68
C ASP A 19 -8.71 13.44 -17.64
N GLY A 20 -9.23 13.40 -18.85
CA GLY A 20 -8.79 12.46 -19.88
C GLY A 20 -9.95 11.74 -20.59
N ASN A 21 -9.61 10.75 -21.40
CA ASN A 21 -10.55 10.04 -22.29
C ASN A 21 -10.85 8.60 -21.83
N ARG A 22 -10.82 8.35 -20.51
CA ARG A 22 -11.12 7.03 -19.92
C ARG A 22 -12.44 7.05 -19.18
N ASP A 23 -13.21 5.98 -19.33
CA ASP A 23 -14.44 5.76 -18.59
C ASP A 23 -14.11 5.23 -17.18
N TRP A 24 -14.10 6.13 -16.22
CA TRP A 24 -14.04 5.80 -14.80
C TRP A 24 -15.46 5.64 -14.27
N LYS A 25 -15.64 4.66 -13.40
CA LYS A 25 -16.92 4.36 -12.79
C LYS A 25 -16.79 4.36 -11.28
N LEU A 26 -17.52 5.27 -10.64
CA LEU A 26 -17.70 5.29 -9.19
C LEU A 26 -19.04 4.60 -8.87
N GLU A 27 -19.00 3.52 -8.11
CA GLU A 27 -20.18 2.82 -7.65
C GLU A 27 -20.21 2.81 -6.11
N ARG A 28 -21.38 3.10 -5.55
CA ARG A 28 -21.63 2.92 -4.14
C ARG A 28 -22.50 1.70 -3.93
N ARG A 29 -22.05 0.79 -3.07
CA ARG A 29 -22.82 -0.40 -2.64
C ARG A 29 -22.82 -0.45 -1.11
N GLY A 30 -23.89 0.08 -0.53
CA GLY A 30 -23.98 0.23 0.92
C GLY A 30 -22.94 1.21 1.46
N GLU A 31 -22.02 0.74 2.27
CA GLU A 31 -20.91 1.52 2.88
C GLU A 31 -19.62 1.44 2.04
N THR A 32 -19.61 0.70 0.94
CA THR A 32 -18.45 0.54 0.07
C THR A 32 -18.53 1.47 -1.14
N LEU A 33 -17.50 2.30 -1.35
CA LEU A 33 -17.24 3.02 -2.59
C LEU A 33 -16.25 2.22 -3.44
N SER A 34 -16.60 1.98 -4.70
CA SER A 34 -15.75 1.26 -5.65
C SER A 34 -15.43 2.14 -6.85
N LEU A 35 -14.16 2.49 -7.01
CA LEU A 35 -13.65 3.19 -8.19
C LEU A 35 -13.01 2.19 -9.13
N SER A 36 -13.54 2.06 -10.34
CA SER A 36 -13.04 1.11 -11.32
C SER A 36 -12.89 1.75 -12.71
N ASN A 37 -11.92 1.22 -13.46
CA ASN A 37 -11.67 1.60 -14.84
C ASN A 37 -11.83 0.37 -15.73
N SER A 38 -12.92 0.28 -16.48
CA SER A 38 -13.24 -0.85 -17.35
C SER A 38 -12.84 -0.57 -18.78
N ARG A 39 -11.82 -1.27 -19.32
CA ARG A 39 -11.65 -1.41 -20.77
C ARG A 39 -12.23 -2.75 -21.20
N PRO A 40 -13.19 -2.80 -22.15
CA PRO A 40 -13.55 -4.06 -22.79
C PRO A 40 -12.32 -4.61 -23.52
N TRP A 41 -11.98 -5.86 -23.30
CA TRP A 41 -10.79 -6.57 -23.83
C TRP A 41 -10.68 -6.55 -25.37
N TRP A 42 -11.76 -6.27 -26.09
CA TRP A 42 -11.82 -6.22 -27.55
C TRP A 42 -11.39 -4.87 -28.16
N MET A 43 -11.16 -3.83 -27.35
CA MET A 43 -10.62 -2.54 -27.80
C MET A 43 -9.10 -2.50 -27.77
N LEU A 44 -8.44 -3.42 -28.44
CA LEU A 44 -7.03 -3.31 -28.80
C LEU A 44 -6.88 -2.37 -30.00
N GLN A 45 -7.03 -1.08 -29.80
CA GLN A 45 -6.67 -0.08 -30.78
C GLN A 45 -5.33 0.54 -30.39
N VAL A 46 -4.33 0.26 -31.21
CA VAL A 46 -2.97 0.79 -31.11
C VAL A 46 -3.02 2.28 -31.41
N GLY A 47 -3.07 3.09 -30.37
CA GLY A 47 -2.92 4.53 -30.44
C GLY A 47 -2.20 4.96 -29.17
N PHE A 48 -0.95 5.38 -29.29
CA PHE A 48 -0.17 5.97 -28.20
C PHE A 48 -0.60 7.42 -27.99
N ASP A 49 -1.82 7.67 -27.52
CA ASP A 49 -2.15 8.95 -26.96
C ASP A 49 -1.73 8.96 -25.49
N ALA A 50 -0.58 9.57 -25.23
CA ALA A 50 -0.05 9.84 -23.90
C ALA A 50 -0.80 11.03 -23.26
N THR A 51 -2.13 11.01 -23.25
CA THR A 51 -2.90 11.90 -22.41
C THR A 51 -2.91 11.34 -21.00
N GLU A 52 -2.40 12.12 -20.07
CA GLU A 52 -2.44 11.79 -18.64
C GLU A 52 -3.91 11.66 -18.22
N ASN A 53 -4.35 10.43 -18.03
CA ASN A 53 -5.69 10.17 -17.51
C ASN A 53 -5.61 10.22 -15.99
N ARG A 54 -6.09 11.32 -15.41
CA ARG A 54 -6.16 11.52 -13.96
C ARG A 54 -7.61 11.38 -13.51
N ALA A 55 -7.81 10.63 -12.44
CA ALA A 55 -9.06 10.55 -11.72
C ALA A 55 -8.82 11.03 -10.29
N THR A 56 -9.57 12.03 -9.86
CA THR A 56 -9.54 12.53 -8.49
C THR A 56 -10.86 12.15 -7.81
N LEU A 57 -10.76 11.31 -6.80
CA LEU A 57 -11.88 10.99 -5.90
C LEU A 57 -11.81 11.93 -4.71
N THR A 58 -12.77 12.84 -4.61
CA THR A 58 -12.89 13.74 -3.47
C THR A 58 -13.93 13.19 -2.51
N LEU A 59 -13.52 12.95 -1.28
CA LEU A 59 -14.37 12.49 -0.18
C LEU A 59 -14.74 13.65 0.73
N PRO A 60 -15.91 13.60 1.42
CA PRO A 60 -16.25 14.56 2.45
C PRO A 60 -15.16 14.66 3.53
N GLU A 61 -14.85 15.89 3.95
CA GLU A 61 -13.84 16.15 4.99
C GLU A 61 -14.17 15.44 6.32
N GLU A 62 -15.46 15.25 6.61
CA GLU A 62 -15.92 14.49 7.78
C GLU A 62 -15.49 13.01 7.78
N MET A 63 -15.11 12.48 6.63
CA MET A 63 -14.63 11.10 6.48
C MET A 63 -13.12 10.98 6.71
N ALA A 64 -12.37 12.09 6.72
CA ALA A 64 -10.91 12.07 6.88
C ALA A 64 -10.48 11.50 8.25
N ASP A 65 -11.26 11.76 9.30
CA ASP A 65 -11.01 11.28 10.67
C ASP A 65 -11.69 9.92 10.96
N GLN A 66 -12.45 9.37 10.02
CA GLN A 66 -13.12 8.09 10.19
C GLN A 66 -12.20 6.96 9.75
N LYS A 67 -12.11 5.90 10.56
CA LYS A 67 -11.39 4.69 10.17
C LYS A 67 -12.16 3.95 9.07
N LEU A 68 -11.69 4.08 7.85
CA LEU A 68 -12.26 3.43 6.67
C LEU A 68 -11.45 2.18 6.32
N ASP A 69 -12.11 1.12 5.91
CA ASP A 69 -11.40 0.01 5.27
C ASP A 69 -11.15 0.37 3.80
N ALA A 70 -9.90 0.33 3.38
CA ALA A 70 -9.49 0.67 2.03
C ALA A 70 -8.85 -0.53 1.31
N ASP A 71 -9.37 -0.82 0.11
CA ASP A 71 -8.80 -1.78 -0.83
C ASP A 71 -8.32 -1.02 -2.07
N VAL A 72 -7.00 -0.90 -2.21
CA VAL A 72 -6.32 -0.17 -3.28
C VAL A 72 -5.71 -1.16 -4.26
N ASN A 73 -6.30 -1.32 -5.44
CA ASN A 73 -5.82 -2.24 -6.46
C ASN A 73 -5.29 -1.49 -7.69
N VAL A 74 -3.98 -1.58 -7.91
CA VAL A 74 -3.25 -0.94 -9.02
C VAL A 74 -2.78 -2.00 -10.00
N ALA A 75 -3.61 -2.32 -11.00
CA ALA A 75 -3.20 -3.26 -12.04
C ALA A 75 -2.06 -2.70 -12.91
N ALA A 76 -2.17 -1.44 -13.34
CA ALA A 76 -1.16 -0.68 -14.08
C ALA A 76 -1.47 0.82 -13.99
N GLY A 77 -0.50 1.64 -13.61
CA GLY A 77 -0.66 3.08 -13.42
C GLY A 77 -0.18 3.49 -12.04
N SER A 78 -0.70 4.60 -11.53
CA SER A 78 -0.34 5.06 -10.19
C SER A 78 -1.55 5.47 -9.36
N VAL A 79 -1.48 5.22 -8.06
CA VAL A 79 -2.46 5.66 -7.06
C VAL A 79 -1.75 6.44 -5.97
N THR A 80 -2.33 7.57 -5.58
CA THR A 80 -1.92 8.30 -4.38
C THR A 80 -3.15 8.44 -3.48
N ALA A 81 -3.03 8.01 -2.24
CA ALA A 81 -4.09 8.10 -1.25
C ALA A 81 -3.53 8.56 0.10
N ASP A 82 -4.29 9.41 0.78
CA ASP A 82 -4.04 9.83 2.16
C ASP A 82 -5.31 9.60 2.97
N GLY A 83 -5.20 9.14 4.22
CA GLY A 83 -6.40 8.92 5.05
C GLY A 83 -6.16 8.17 6.35
N THR A 84 -7.27 7.98 7.06
CA THR A 84 -7.34 7.19 8.29
C THR A 84 -8.02 5.85 7.99
N TYR A 85 -7.30 4.76 8.20
CA TYR A 85 -7.75 3.42 7.81
C TYR A 85 -7.89 2.50 9.04
N GLY A 86 -8.89 1.64 9.04
CA GLY A 86 -8.93 0.46 9.89
C GLY A 86 -8.09 -0.65 9.26
N LEU A 87 -8.53 -1.15 8.11
CA LEU A 87 -7.75 -2.05 7.26
C LEU A 87 -7.31 -1.30 5.99
N LEU A 88 -6.02 -1.32 5.71
CA LEU A 88 -5.45 -0.85 4.45
C LEU A 88 -4.89 -2.05 3.67
N ASP A 89 -5.52 -2.42 2.56
CA ASP A 89 -5.08 -3.48 1.65
C ASP A 89 -4.63 -2.86 0.32
N VAL A 90 -3.36 -2.98 -0.01
CA VAL A 90 -2.74 -2.39 -1.22
C VAL A 90 -2.20 -3.50 -2.10
N SER A 91 -2.75 -3.67 -3.28
CA SER A 91 -2.31 -4.63 -4.28
C SER A 91 -1.78 -3.93 -5.53
N VAL A 92 -0.50 -4.15 -5.86
CA VAL A 92 0.16 -3.54 -7.02
C VAL A 92 0.61 -4.62 -8.01
N GLY A 93 0.00 -4.61 -9.20
CA GLY A 93 0.37 -5.50 -10.30
C GLY A 93 1.67 -5.08 -10.97
N ALA A 94 1.62 -3.97 -11.74
CA ALA A 94 2.75 -3.43 -12.51
C ALA A 94 2.75 -1.90 -12.53
N GLY A 95 2.38 -1.27 -11.43
CA GLY A 95 2.27 0.19 -11.29
C GLY A 95 2.92 0.68 -10.02
N ASP A 96 2.50 1.86 -9.59
CA ASP A 96 3.02 2.52 -8.40
C ASP A 96 1.87 2.85 -7.44
N ALA A 97 2.05 2.59 -6.16
CA ALA A 97 1.13 3.03 -5.12
C ALA A 97 1.87 3.87 -4.07
N THR A 98 1.30 5.03 -3.74
CA THR A 98 1.77 5.86 -2.63
C THR A 98 0.62 6.05 -1.66
N VAL A 99 0.77 5.57 -0.43
CA VAL A 99 -0.26 5.68 0.60
C VAL A 99 0.32 6.28 1.86
N THR A 100 -0.37 7.29 2.39
CA THR A 100 0.00 8.00 3.62
C THR A 100 -1.17 8.05 4.59
N GLY A 101 -0.90 8.37 5.86
CA GLY A 101 -1.93 8.54 6.89
C GLY A 101 -1.74 7.64 8.11
N THR A 102 -2.83 7.03 8.60
CA THR A 102 -2.82 6.08 9.71
C THR A 102 -3.58 4.80 9.35
N ALA A 103 -3.19 3.66 9.92
CA ALA A 103 -3.88 2.39 9.70
C ALA A 103 -3.65 1.42 10.87
N ASP A 104 -4.69 0.71 11.31
CA ASP A 104 -4.52 -0.34 12.35
C ASP A 104 -3.88 -1.60 11.75
N ASP A 105 -4.36 -2.05 10.60
CA ASP A 105 -3.87 -3.22 9.86
C ASP A 105 -3.42 -2.83 8.46
N VAL A 106 -2.21 -3.22 8.09
CA VAL A 106 -1.62 -2.94 6.78
C VAL A 106 -1.31 -4.25 6.05
N ARG A 107 -1.83 -4.38 4.84
CA ARG A 107 -1.46 -5.44 3.91
C ARG A 107 -0.99 -4.82 2.60
N VAL A 108 0.20 -5.20 2.15
CA VAL A 108 0.76 -4.74 0.88
C VAL A 108 1.24 -5.95 0.07
N ASP A 109 0.71 -6.11 -1.13
CA ASP A 109 1.11 -7.13 -2.09
C ASP A 109 1.61 -6.46 -3.38
N VAL A 110 2.88 -6.65 -3.70
CA VAL A 110 3.49 -6.10 -4.92
C VAL A 110 3.96 -7.23 -5.81
N SER A 111 3.31 -7.40 -6.95
CA SER A 111 3.69 -8.43 -7.93
C SER A 111 4.94 -8.04 -8.74
N ALA A 112 4.93 -6.85 -9.37
CA ALA A 112 6.05 -6.37 -10.22
C ALA A 112 6.15 -4.84 -10.29
N GLY A 113 5.59 -4.11 -9.35
CA GLY A 113 5.58 -2.64 -9.29
C GLY A 113 6.29 -2.13 -8.04
N ASP A 114 5.95 -0.91 -7.67
CA ASP A 114 6.51 -0.25 -6.49
C ASP A 114 5.38 0.22 -5.55
N ALA A 115 5.59 0.06 -4.25
CA ALA A 115 4.68 0.60 -3.24
C ALA A 115 5.46 1.39 -2.18
N ASP A 116 5.04 2.64 -1.97
CA ASP A 116 5.51 3.51 -0.90
C ASP A 116 4.37 3.70 0.11
N VAL A 117 4.53 3.15 1.30
CA VAL A 117 3.52 3.19 2.35
C VAL A 117 4.10 3.84 3.60
N ALA A 118 3.56 5.00 3.98
CA ALA A 118 3.98 5.74 5.17
C ALA A 118 2.78 5.98 6.08
N VAL A 119 2.57 5.08 7.03
CA VAL A 119 1.39 5.08 7.90
C VAL A 119 1.76 4.97 9.37
N GLY A 120 0.98 5.69 10.19
CA GLY A 120 1.06 5.65 11.65
C GLY A 120 0.06 4.69 12.29
N ASP A 121 0.19 4.49 13.61
CA ASP A 121 -0.72 3.72 14.49
C ASP A 121 -0.88 2.24 14.10
N VAL A 122 0.11 1.68 13.41
CA VAL A 122 0.04 0.31 12.89
C VAL A 122 0.20 -0.72 14.00
N GLN A 123 -0.70 -1.69 14.05
CA GLN A 123 -0.64 -2.84 14.96
C GLN A 123 -0.13 -4.10 14.26
N ARG A 124 -0.53 -4.32 13.00
CA ARG A 124 -0.11 -5.47 12.20
C ARG A 124 0.24 -5.07 10.78
N ALA A 125 1.30 -5.67 10.25
CA ALA A 125 1.71 -5.45 8.87
C ALA A 125 2.03 -6.78 8.16
N ASN A 126 1.52 -6.94 6.95
CA ASN A 126 1.85 -8.05 6.06
C ASN A 126 2.35 -7.49 4.73
N LEU A 127 3.63 -7.71 4.42
CA LEU A 127 4.31 -7.16 3.25
C LEU A 127 4.78 -8.29 2.34
N THR A 128 4.18 -8.41 1.17
CA THR A 128 4.48 -9.47 0.19
C THR A 128 5.03 -8.87 -1.10
N ILE A 129 6.13 -9.40 -1.60
CA ILE A 129 6.78 -8.96 -2.84
C ILE A 129 7.06 -10.14 -3.76
N GLY A 130 6.52 -10.09 -4.97
CA GLY A 130 6.93 -10.96 -6.08
C GLY A 130 8.27 -10.55 -6.66
N ALA A 131 8.31 -9.47 -7.44
CA ALA A 131 9.49 -8.99 -8.15
C ALA A 131 9.61 -7.44 -8.18
N GLY A 132 8.99 -6.75 -7.26
CA GLY A 132 8.97 -5.29 -7.19
C GLY A 132 9.74 -4.73 -5.99
N GLN A 133 9.30 -3.57 -5.56
CA GLN A 133 9.84 -2.92 -4.38
C GLN A 133 8.73 -2.46 -3.44
N ILE A 134 8.97 -2.62 -2.14
CA ILE A 134 8.17 -1.96 -1.11
C ILE A 134 9.10 -1.09 -0.26
N THR A 135 8.71 0.18 -0.10
CA THR A 135 9.23 1.06 0.95
C THR A 135 8.12 1.28 1.96
N ALA A 136 8.28 0.78 3.17
CA ALA A 136 7.29 0.91 4.24
C ALA A 136 7.89 1.73 5.41
N ASP A 137 7.21 2.80 5.79
CA ASP A 137 7.48 3.56 7.01
C ASP A 137 6.28 3.38 7.94
N LEU A 138 6.39 2.40 8.82
CA LEU A 138 5.34 2.00 9.75
C LEU A 138 5.64 2.57 11.11
N ARG A 139 4.78 3.45 11.59
CA ARG A 139 4.95 4.15 12.86
C ARG A 139 3.84 3.75 13.83
N GLY A 140 4.09 3.89 15.09
CA GLY A 140 3.15 3.58 16.16
C GLY A 140 3.82 2.78 17.27
N GLU A 141 3.29 2.88 18.48
CA GLU A 141 3.85 2.17 19.65
C GLU A 141 3.30 0.74 19.76
N ASP A 142 2.22 0.43 19.03
CA ASP A 142 1.45 -0.82 19.15
C ASP A 142 1.73 -1.83 18.03
N LEU A 143 2.82 -1.68 17.27
CA LEU A 143 3.18 -2.61 16.19
C LEU A 143 3.65 -3.95 16.79
N ASP A 144 2.76 -4.94 16.79
CA ASP A 144 2.97 -6.23 17.44
C ASP A 144 3.42 -7.35 16.50
N ASP A 145 2.93 -7.37 15.27
CA ASP A 145 3.20 -8.46 14.32
C ASP A 145 3.53 -7.92 12.92
N VAL A 146 4.70 -8.28 12.42
CA VAL A 146 5.15 -7.96 11.07
C VAL A 146 5.49 -9.24 10.33
N ARG A 147 4.82 -9.47 9.21
CA ARG A 147 5.11 -10.58 8.31
C ARG A 147 5.66 -10.06 6.99
N VAL A 148 6.77 -10.65 6.55
CA VAL A 148 7.47 -10.27 5.32
C VAL A 148 7.68 -11.51 4.46
N ASP A 149 7.24 -11.46 3.20
CA ASP A 149 7.50 -12.51 2.21
C ASP A 149 8.06 -11.87 0.93
N VAL A 150 9.31 -12.18 0.60
CA VAL A 150 10.00 -11.63 -0.58
C VAL A 150 10.47 -12.75 -1.49
N SER A 151 9.86 -12.86 -2.68
CA SER A 151 10.26 -13.83 -3.68
C SER A 151 11.51 -13.40 -4.45
N ALA A 152 11.50 -12.23 -5.12
CA ALA A 152 12.63 -11.73 -5.91
C ALA A 152 12.75 -10.19 -5.90
N GLY A 153 12.24 -9.52 -4.90
CA GLY A 153 12.17 -8.06 -4.84
C GLY A 153 13.06 -7.45 -3.77
N THR A 154 12.77 -6.18 -3.50
CA THR A 154 13.43 -5.41 -2.45
C THR A 154 12.41 -4.84 -1.48
N LEU A 155 12.61 -5.08 -0.19
CA LEU A 155 11.86 -4.46 0.89
C LEU A 155 12.78 -3.57 1.73
N VAL A 156 12.35 -2.35 1.96
CA VAL A 156 12.91 -1.47 2.99
C VAL A 156 11.79 -1.11 3.95
N ALA A 157 11.86 -1.59 5.19
CA ALA A 157 10.88 -1.26 6.21
C ALA A 157 11.54 -0.47 7.35
N THR A 158 10.95 0.68 7.66
CA THR A 158 11.25 1.48 8.84
C THR A 158 10.18 1.18 9.87
N LEU A 159 10.58 0.69 11.04
CA LEU A 159 9.69 0.24 12.10
C LEU A 159 10.01 0.99 13.39
N PRO A 160 9.10 1.06 14.37
CA PRO A 160 9.39 1.64 15.68
C PRO A 160 10.68 1.10 16.31
N ASP A 161 11.43 1.98 16.98
CA ASP A 161 12.70 1.58 17.65
C ASP A 161 12.42 0.83 18.94
N GLU A 162 11.95 -0.39 18.78
CA GLU A 162 11.57 -1.30 19.84
C GLU A 162 12.27 -2.66 19.69
N ALA A 163 12.21 -3.49 20.75
CA ALA A 163 12.77 -4.82 20.69
C ALA A 163 11.79 -5.81 20.05
N TYR A 164 12.26 -6.56 19.07
CA TYR A 164 11.48 -7.57 18.34
C TYR A 164 12.06 -8.97 18.50
N ARG A 165 11.20 -9.96 18.51
CA ARG A 165 11.57 -11.36 18.27
C ARG A 165 11.54 -11.61 16.76
N VAL A 166 12.71 -11.71 16.17
CA VAL A 166 12.86 -11.82 14.71
C VAL A 166 13.15 -13.27 14.34
N THR A 167 12.34 -13.82 13.45
CA THR A 167 12.58 -15.10 12.78
C THR A 167 12.79 -14.82 11.29
N SER A 168 13.83 -15.37 10.70
CA SER A 168 14.09 -15.18 9.27
C SER A 168 14.53 -16.47 8.61
N ASP A 169 13.97 -16.75 7.42
CA ASP A 169 14.38 -17.82 6.53
C ASP A 169 14.82 -17.21 5.20
N VAL A 170 16.09 -17.37 4.84
CA VAL A 170 16.70 -16.77 3.65
C VAL A 170 17.32 -17.86 2.80
N SER A 171 16.76 -18.11 1.62
CA SER A 171 17.30 -19.09 0.68
C SER A 171 18.44 -18.50 -0.14
N VAL A 172 18.18 -17.42 -0.90
CA VAL A 172 19.18 -16.69 -1.69
C VAL A 172 18.86 -15.20 -1.57
N GLY A 173 19.77 -14.40 -1.03
CA GLY A 173 19.53 -12.97 -0.89
C GLY A 173 20.15 -12.39 0.38
N THR A 174 19.62 -11.26 0.80
CA THR A 174 20.12 -10.54 1.97
C THR A 174 18.97 -10.16 2.90
N PHE A 175 19.16 -10.44 4.17
CA PHE A 175 18.30 -9.95 5.25
C PHE A 175 19.15 -9.08 6.20
N ASP A 176 19.01 -7.77 6.10
CA ASP A 176 19.71 -6.78 6.93
C ASP A 176 18.76 -6.27 8.02
N ASN A 177 18.92 -6.77 9.22
CA ASN A 177 18.14 -6.34 10.37
C ASN A 177 18.97 -5.41 11.26
N ARG A 178 18.53 -4.16 11.39
CA ARG A 178 19.14 -3.13 12.24
C ARG A 178 18.31 -2.78 13.46
N LEU A 179 17.22 -3.50 13.69
CA LEU A 179 16.38 -3.34 14.88
C LEU A 179 16.99 -4.02 16.10
N GLN A 180 16.55 -3.60 17.26
CA GLN A 180 16.87 -4.30 18.48
C GLN A 180 16.17 -5.65 18.53
N THR A 181 16.89 -6.72 18.90
CA THR A 181 16.32 -8.07 18.94
C THR A 181 16.36 -8.67 20.35
N SER A 182 15.26 -9.34 20.72
CA SER A 182 15.19 -10.06 22.00
C SER A 182 14.28 -11.29 21.86
N THR A 183 14.73 -12.42 22.38
CA THR A 183 13.92 -13.65 22.41
C THR A 183 12.73 -13.57 23.37
N SER A 184 12.73 -12.62 24.29
CA SER A 184 11.67 -12.35 25.23
C SER A 184 10.71 -11.25 24.78
N ALA A 185 10.94 -10.64 23.61
CA ALA A 185 10.05 -9.63 23.06
C ALA A 185 8.69 -10.26 22.71
N THR A 186 7.63 -9.49 22.96
CA THR A 186 6.26 -9.85 22.60
C THR A 186 5.97 -9.53 21.14
N ARG A 187 6.59 -8.46 20.61
CA ARG A 187 6.51 -8.06 19.20
C ARG A 187 7.26 -9.04 18.33
N THR A 188 6.67 -9.42 17.21
CA THR A 188 7.22 -10.44 16.32
C THR A 188 7.47 -9.93 14.91
N ILE A 189 8.55 -10.40 14.30
CA ILE A 189 8.83 -10.23 12.88
C ILE A 189 9.17 -11.59 12.30
N ASP A 190 8.35 -12.05 11.34
CA ASP A 190 8.60 -13.27 10.58
C ASP A 190 8.91 -12.91 9.14
N ALA A 191 10.12 -13.21 8.67
CA ALA A 191 10.60 -12.87 7.33
C ALA A 191 11.01 -14.08 6.53
N THR A 192 10.45 -14.23 5.32
CA THR A 192 10.84 -15.25 4.34
C THR A 192 11.41 -14.55 3.11
N VAL A 193 12.63 -14.91 2.72
CA VAL A 193 13.32 -14.32 1.56
C VAL A 193 13.82 -15.43 0.64
N SER A 194 13.19 -15.57 -0.53
CA SER A 194 13.59 -16.59 -1.51
C SER A 194 14.80 -16.14 -2.33
N ALA A 195 14.76 -14.94 -2.96
CA ALA A 195 15.85 -14.40 -3.78
C ALA A 195 15.88 -12.86 -3.80
N GLY A 196 15.67 -12.19 -2.69
CA GLY A 196 15.55 -10.74 -2.64
C GLY A 196 16.44 -10.09 -1.58
N THR A 197 16.13 -8.84 -1.32
CA THR A 197 16.77 -8.06 -0.26
C THR A 197 15.72 -7.49 0.67
N VAL A 198 15.90 -7.73 1.95
CA VAL A 198 15.08 -7.14 3.02
C VAL A 198 15.99 -6.32 3.92
N THR A 199 15.61 -5.07 4.16
CA THR A 199 16.27 -4.18 5.11
C THR A 199 15.25 -3.69 6.13
N LEU A 200 15.46 -4.02 7.39
CA LEU A 200 14.69 -3.50 8.52
C LEU A 200 15.53 -2.49 9.27
N ARG A 201 14.98 -1.31 9.54
CA ARG A 201 15.69 -0.23 10.24
C ARG A 201 14.76 0.45 11.25
N PRO A 202 15.33 0.98 12.37
CA PRO A 202 14.55 1.74 13.32
C PRO A 202 14.13 3.09 12.73
N GLY A 203 12.90 3.50 13.03
CA GLY A 203 12.42 4.86 12.84
C GLY A 203 13.01 5.82 13.87
N VAL A 204 12.89 7.10 13.63
CA VAL A 204 13.34 8.19 14.50
C VAL A 204 12.21 8.61 15.41
#